data_eb681628887e9ed0ee523502ea6bb844
#
_entry.id   eb681628887e9ed0ee523502ea6bb844
#
_cell.length_a   1.000
_cell.length_b   1.000
_cell.length_c   1.000
_cell.angle_alpha   90.00
_cell.angle_beta   90.00
_cell.angle_gamma   90.00
#
_symmetry.space_group_name_H-M   'P 1'
#
loop_
_entity.id
_entity.type
_entity.pdbx_description
1 polymer ?
#
loop_
_entity_poly.entity_id
_entity_poly.type
_entity_poly.pdbx_seq_one_letter_code
_entity_poly.pdbx_strand_id
1 'polypeptide(L)'
;MSDTEAAPAPAQDGIMSEEELNAYSLPEGPKFECHLPKDHFIQRYMAYGYDVSDAYSDYWFAGGLFALAIVANKKIKIVLRQGTVYPNLYEIILGKSSLSRKSTATDKTESMLDTVWPYLIGAKVPTEFSPEAFIEHMSNHQHCPWIRDEAAGVLSLMKKDYMRGFKDTLMNLYDCRPQHRQLRTSQRKNTQTDFKVDDPYLNMFWATTEASFGANTEQNDTLSGFLARFLFFFPQGKKNRWLPLEEGTSWNSAFEGVIYEQLSGIATKVRDLPECVSLHLSPESNAYWAKWQKDREDQWTASNDNSYMQIFSREFRKTNQSKYLYTINTIILSA
;
A
#
# COMPACT_ATOMS: atom_id res chain seq x y z
N MET A 1 46.29 -12.64 -4.86
CA MET A 1 45.41 -13.59 -5.54
C MET A 1 44.31 -13.88 -4.56
N SER A 2 43.22 -13.17 -4.68
CA SER A 2 42.00 -13.34 -3.87
C SER A 2 40.93 -13.93 -4.77
N ASP A 3 40.60 -15.18 -4.50
CA ASP A 3 39.53 -15.88 -5.21
C ASP A 3 38.19 -15.22 -4.86
N THR A 4 37.62 -14.58 -5.85
CA THR A 4 36.23 -14.10 -5.78
C THR A 4 35.36 -15.27 -6.20
N GLU A 5 34.74 -15.95 -5.24
CA GLU A 5 33.72 -16.94 -5.50
C GLU A 5 32.54 -16.29 -6.22
N ALA A 6 32.27 -16.77 -7.43
CA ALA A 6 31.11 -16.35 -8.20
C ALA A 6 29.85 -16.93 -7.57
N ALA A 7 28.83 -16.09 -7.43
CA ALA A 7 27.51 -16.52 -6.97
C ALA A 7 26.94 -17.64 -7.85
N PRO A 8 26.29 -18.68 -7.28
CA PRO A 8 25.73 -19.78 -8.03
C PRO A 8 24.60 -19.32 -8.97
N ALA A 9 24.55 -19.89 -10.16
CA ALA A 9 23.51 -19.63 -11.13
C ALA A 9 22.14 -20.14 -10.63
N PRO A 10 21.03 -19.44 -10.92
CA PRO A 10 19.71 -19.81 -10.42
C PRO A 10 19.27 -21.18 -10.99
N ALA A 11 18.68 -22.00 -10.13
CA ALA A 11 18.13 -23.31 -10.47
C ALA A 11 16.99 -23.20 -11.50
N GLN A 12 16.90 -24.17 -12.41
CA GLN A 12 16.02 -24.16 -13.60
C GLN A 12 14.51 -24.30 -13.30
N ASP A 13 14.08 -24.50 -12.05
CA ASP A 13 12.67 -24.75 -11.69
C ASP A 13 11.97 -23.59 -10.94
N GLY A 14 12.56 -22.42 -10.87
CA GLY A 14 11.87 -21.19 -10.39
C GLY A 14 11.46 -21.16 -8.92
N ILE A 15 11.78 -22.19 -8.13
CA ILE A 15 11.54 -22.25 -6.69
C ILE A 15 12.88 -22.15 -5.99
N MET A 16 13.14 -21.03 -5.34
CA MET A 16 14.33 -20.86 -4.51
C MET A 16 14.29 -21.84 -3.33
N SER A 17 15.40 -22.51 -3.05
CA SER A 17 15.55 -23.34 -1.87
C SER A 17 15.52 -22.50 -0.58
N GLU A 18 15.21 -23.13 0.57
CA GLU A 18 15.26 -22.44 1.87
C GLU A 18 16.65 -21.88 2.18
N GLU A 19 17.72 -22.49 1.69
CA GLU A 19 19.10 -22.01 1.84
C GLU A 19 19.37 -20.78 0.97
N GLU A 20 18.86 -20.74 -0.25
CA GLU A 20 18.95 -19.57 -1.13
C GLU A 20 18.11 -18.40 -0.58
N LEU A 21 16.92 -18.66 -0.04
CA LEU A 21 16.10 -17.65 0.66
C LEU A 21 16.81 -17.09 1.91
N ASN A 22 17.54 -17.91 2.63
CA ASN A 22 18.32 -17.49 3.79
C ASN A 22 19.61 -16.75 3.42
N ALA A 23 20.18 -16.99 2.24
CA ALA A 23 21.33 -16.26 1.71
C ALA A 23 20.96 -14.84 1.24
N TYR A 24 19.71 -14.61 0.87
CA TYR A 24 19.14 -13.26 0.65
C TYR A 24 18.66 -12.64 1.96
N SER A 25 19.44 -12.71 3.03
CA SER A 25 19.19 -11.89 4.21
C SER A 25 19.36 -10.43 3.80
N LEU A 26 18.24 -9.72 3.63
CA LEU A 26 18.29 -8.26 3.54
C LEU A 26 19.06 -7.74 4.76
N PRO A 27 19.94 -6.76 4.59
CA PRO A 27 20.64 -6.17 5.73
C PRO A 27 19.60 -5.76 6.77
N GLU A 28 19.90 -5.97 8.06
CA GLU A 28 19.03 -5.54 9.15
C GLU A 28 18.72 -4.05 8.94
N GLY A 29 17.53 -3.77 8.45
CA GLY A 29 17.05 -2.40 8.30
C GLY A 29 16.83 -1.76 9.67
N PRO A 30 16.78 -0.44 9.76
CA PRO A 30 16.42 0.23 10.99
C PRO A 30 15.07 -0.29 11.47
N LYS A 31 14.95 -0.57 12.78
CA LYS A 31 13.68 -0.97 13.39
C LYS A 31 12.65 0.13 13.12
N PHE A 32 11.47 -0.28 12.72
CA PHE A 32 10.37 0.64 12.53
C PHE A 32 10.00 1.30 13.88
N GLU A 33 10.06 2.63 13.90
CA GLU A 33 9.63 3.44 15.03
C GLU A 33 8.60 4.47 14.56
N CYS A 34 7.43 4.47 15.17
CA CYS A 34 6.39 5.43 14.87
C CYS A 34 6.55 6.65 15.79
N HIS A 35 6.97 7.78 15.24
CA HIS A 35 7.19 9.04 15.99
C HIS A 35 5.95 9.96 16.02
N LEU A 36 4.77 9.47 15.68
CA LEU A 36 3.54 10.23 15.74
C LEU A 36 3.14 10.52 17.21
N PRO A 37 2.41 11.60 17.50
CA PRO A 37 1.84 11.85 18.82
C PRO A 37 1.01 10.67 19.33
N LYS A 38 0.99 10.43 20.64
CA LYS A 38 0.30 9.28 21.23
C LYS A 38 -1.22 9.29 21.01
N ASP A 39 -1.81 10.47 20.87
CA ASP A 39 -3.24 10.68 20.60
C ASP A 39 -3.59 10.61 19.11
N HIS A 40 -2.58 10.49 18.24
CA HIS A 40 -2.77 10.35 16.82
C HIS A 40 -3.48 9.03 16.49
N PHE A 41 -4.42 9.04 15.54
CA PHE A 41 -5.20 7.86 15.15
C PHE A 41 -4.32 6.62 14.88
N ILE A 42 -3.25 6.76 14.10
CA ILE A 42 -2.35 5.64 13.79
C ILE A 42 -1.71 5.06 15.06
N GLN A 43 -1.23 5.91 15.99
CA GLN A 43 -0.64 5.44 17.25
C GLN A 43 -1.67 4.68 18.11
N ARG A 44 -2.89 5.20 18.19
CA ARG A 44 -3.98 4.51 18.90
C ARG A 44 -4.37 3.20 18.20
N TYR A 45 -4.42 3.20 16.86
CA TYR A 45 -4.71 2.00 16.10
C TYR A 45 -3.63 0.92 16.25
N MET A 46 -2.35 1.31 16.28
CA MET A 46 -1.25 0.42 16.61
C MET A 46 -1.35 -0.13 18.04
N ALA A 47 -1.71 0.71 19.02
CA ALA A 47 -1.94 0.29 20.40
C ALA A 47 -3.10 -0.70 20.50
N TYR A 48 -4.20 -0.44 19.80
CA TYR A 48 -5.32 -1.38 19.67
C TYR A 48 -4.84 -2.72 19.05
N GLY A 49 -4.11 -2.66 17.95
CA GLY A 49 -3.56 -3.86 17.32
C GLY A 49 -2.65 -4.67 18.24
N TYR A 50 -1.86 -3.98 19.06
CA TYR A 50 -1.02 -4.61 20.07
C TYR A 50 -1.87 -5.33 21.13
N ASP A 51 -3.02 -4.80 21.48
CA ASP A 51 -3.92 -5.39 22.50
C ASP A 51 -4.65 -6.63 21.97
N VAL A 52 -5.06 -6.61 20.72
CA VAL A 52 -5.94 -7.65 20.14
C VAL A 52 -5.19 -8.78 19.43
N SER A 53 -3.93 -8.58 19.07
CA SER A 53 -3.18 -9.57 18.28
C SER A 53 -1.69 -9.49 18.54
N ASP A 54 -1.04 -10.62 18.33
CA ASP A 54 0.42 -10.74 18.29
C ASP A 54 0.98 -10.48 16.88
N ALA A 55 0.23 -9.83 15.97
CA ALA A 55 0.71 -9.36 14.69
C ALA A 55 1.80 -8.29 14.85
N TYR A 56 2.65 -8.12 13.83
CA TYR A 56 3.67 -7.08 13.84
C TYR A 56 3.06 -5.68 13.83
N SER A 57 3.69 -4.75 14.56
CA SER A 57 3.27 -3.35 14.63
C SER A 57 3.23 -2.65 13.27
N ASP A 58 4.12 -3.04 12.37
CA ASP A 58 4.21 -2.54 10.99
C ASP A 58 2.90 -2.77 10.22
N TYR A 59 2.22 -3.89 10.44
CA TYR A 59 0.95 -4.18 9.76
C TYR A 59 -0.19 -3.30 10.27
N TRP A 60 -0.19 -2.99 11.56
CA TRP A 60 -1.16 -2.07 12.14
C TRP A 60 -0.90 -0.63 11.69
N PHE A 61 0.38 -0.26 11.58
CA PHE A 61 0.73 1.03 10.99
C PHE A 61 0.26 1.13 9.54
N ALA A 62 0.52 0.12 8.71
CA ALA A 62 0.05 0.06 7.33
C ALA A 62 -1.46 0.17 7.25
N GLY A 63 -2.20 -0.64 8.04
CA GLY A 63 -3.67 -0.56 8.10
C GLY A 63 -4.19 0.81 8.52
N GLY A 64 -3.52 1.47 9.47
CA GLY A 64 -3.85 2.83 9.88
C GLY A 64 -3.61 3.87 8.77
N LEU A 65 -2.51 3.76 8.03
CA LEU A 65 -2.23 4.60 6.87
C LEU A 65 -3.28 4.41 5.78
N PHE A 66 -3.58 3.14 5.45
CA PHE A 66 -4.59 2.79 4.46
C PHE A 66 -5.97 3.36 4.83
N ALA A 67 -6.37 3.22 6.10
CA ALA A 67 -7.64 3.77 6.57
C ALA A 67 -7.72 5.30 6.39
N LEU A 68 -6.65 6.03 6.72
CA LEU A 68 -6.58 7.47 6.51
C LEU A 68 -6.59 7.84 5.02
N ALA A 69 -5.90 7.07 4.16
CA ALA A 69 -5.93 7.27 2.73
C ALA A 69 -7.36 7.14 2.17
N ILE A 70 -8.10 6.11 2.61
CA ILE A 70 -9.50 5.91 2.22
C ILE A 70 -10.36 7.10 2.68
N VAL A 71 -10.21 7.51 3.95
CA VAL A 71 -10.99 8.61 4.53
C VAL A 71 -10.67 9.95 3.87
N ALA A 72 -9.43 10.16 3.41
CA ALA A 72 -9.04 11.37 2.66
C ALA A 72 -9.85 11.54 1.36
N ASN A 73 -10.33 10.46 0.78
CA ASN A 73 -11.32 10.42 -0.31
C ASN A 73 -11.08 11.45 -1.42
N LYS A 74 -9.81 11.67 -1.81
CA LYS A 74 -9.39 12.69 -2.80
C LYS A 74 -9.76 14.15 -2.46
N LYS A 75 -10.23 14.41 -1.24
CA LYS A 75 -10.54 15.76 -0.73
C LYS A 75 -9.31 16.55 -0.32
N ILE A 76 -8.15 15.93 -0.38
CA ILE A 76 -6.87 16.50 0.06
C ILE A 76 -5.84 16.22 -1.01
N LYS A 77 -5.02 17.23 -1.32
CA LYS A 77 -3.94 17.13 -2.30
C LYS A 77 -2.74 17.94 -1.88
N ILE A 78 -1.56 17.54 -2.34
CA ILE A 78 -0.36 18.38 -2.27
C ILE A 78 -0.07 18.90 -3.66
N VAL A 79 0.10 20.22 -3.75
CA VAL A 79 0.52 20.88 -4.99
C VAL A 79 2.03 21.05 -4.96
N LEU A 80 2.71 20.34 -5.84
CA LEU A 80 4.15 20.42 -6.04
C LEU A 80 4.46 21.09 -7.36
N ARG A 81 5.71 21.57 -7.54
CA ARG A 81 6.16 22.15 -8.81
C ARG A 81 5.96 21.21 -10.01
N GLN A 82 6.05 19.90 -9.77
CA GLN A 82 5.97 18.87 -10.81
C GLN A 82 4.55 18.34 -11.05
N GLY A 83 3.57 18.78 -10.28
CA GLY A 83 2.17 18.33 -10.38
C GLY A 83 1.48 18.18 -9.06
N THR A 84 0.25 17.70 -9.12
CA THR A 84 -0.59 17.44 -7.93
C THR A 84 -0.44 15.98 -7.50
N VAL A 85 -0.36 15.75 -6.19
CA VAL A 85 -0.29 14.42 -5.59
C VAL A 85 -1.46 14.26 -4.64
N TYR A 86 -2.13 13.13 -4.73
CA TYR A 86 -3.21 12.71 -3.82
C TYR A 86 -2.72 11.67 -2.82
N PRO A 87 -3.37 11.50 -1.67
CA PRO A 87 -2.94 10.58 -0.63
C PRO A 87 -3.39 9.13 -0.85
N ASN A 88 -3.71 8.74 -2.09
CA ASN A 88 -4.00 7.35 -2.41
C ASN A 88 -2.75 6.47 -2.24
N LEU A 89 -2.94 5.27 -1.70
CA LEU A 89 -1.86 4.36 -1.32
C LEU A 89 -1.99 3.02 -2.03
N TYR A 90 -0.85 2.47 -2.43
CA TYR A 90 -0.69 1.06 -2.77
C TYR A 90 0.26 0.46 -1.75
N GLU A 91 -0.22 -0.49 -0.96
CA GLU A 91 0.50 -1.10 0.15
C GLU A 91 0.55 -2.61 0.03
N ILE A 92 1.69 -3.19 0.34
CA ILE A 92 1.88 -4.64 0.46
C ILE A 92 2.50 -4.95 1.82
N ILE A 93 1.80 -5.76 2.61
CA ILE A 93 2.34 -6.35 3.83
C ILE A 93 2.87 -7.75 3.53
N LEU A 94 4.14 -7.98 3.81
CA LEU A 94 4.83 -9.24 3.57
C LEU A 94 5.15 -9.94 4.90
N GLY A 95 5.06 -11.26 4.90
CA GLY A 95 5.48 -12.02 6.07
C GLY A 95 5.18 -13.50 5.96
N LYS A 96 5.80 -14.29 6.83
CA LYS A 96 5.66 -15.75 6.85
C LYS A 96 4.20 -16.17 7.09
N SER A 97 3.79 -17.24 6.41
CA SER A 97 2.45 -17.81 6.58
C SER A 97 2.21 -18.18 8.04
N SER A 98 0.99 -18.01 8.51
CA SER A 98 0.48 -18.36 9.85
C SER A 98 1.19 -17.71 11.05
N LEU A 99 2.48 -17.38 10.93
CA LEU A 99 3.28 -16.83 12.03
C LEU A 99 3.13 -15.31 12.20
N SER A 100 2.97 -14.60 11.08
CA SER A 100 3.00 -13.13 11.09
C SER A 100 1.64 -12.47 11.38
N ARG A 101 0.53 -13.24 11.35
CA ARG A 101 -0.84 -12.73 11.57
C ARG A 101 -1.25 -11.59 10.62
N LYS A 102 -0.77 -11.63 9.37
CA LYS A 102 -1.16 -10.65 8.33
C LYS A 102 -2.67 -10.56 8.17
N SER A 103 -3.33 -11.73 7.99
CA SER A 103 -4.78 -11.83 7.80
C SER A 103 -5.53 -11.16 8.93
N THR A 104 -5.12 -11.36 10.19
CA THR A 104 -5.75 -10.70 11.34
C THR A 104 -5.69 -9.17 11.23
N ALA A 105 -4.54 -8.61 10.85
CA ALA A 105 -4.40 -7.16 10.69
C ALA A 105 -5.21 -6.65 9.49
N THR A 106 -5.23 -7.41 8.36
CA THR A 106 -6.03 -7.07 7.18
C THR A 106 -7.52 -7.07 7.48
N ASP A 107 -8.02 -8.16 8.09
CA ASP A 107 -9.44 -8.33 8.42
C ASP A 107 -9.95 -7.26 9.40
N LYS A 108 -9.11 -6.92 10.40
CA LYS A 108 -9.47 -5.86 11.34
C LYS A 108 -9.49 -4.48 10.71
N THR A 109 -8.54 -4.18 9.83
CA THR A 109 -8.53 -2.93 9.07
C THR A 109 -9.76 -2.84 8.17
N GLU A 110 -10.10 -3.92 7.49
CA GLU A 110 -11.27 -4.00 6.62
C GLU A 110 -12.57 -3.84 7.42
N SER A 111 -12.73 -4.57 8.52
CA SER A 111 -13.91 -4.50 9.40
C SER A 111 -14.12 -3.10 10.00
N MET A 112 -13.03 -2.42 10.38
CA MET A 112 -13.08 -1.03 10.84
C MET A 112 -13.61 -0.11 9.74
N LEU A 113 -13.09 -0.23 8.53
CA LEU A 113 -13.52 0.59 7.39
C LEU A 113 -14.98 0.32 7.03
N ASP A 114 -15.43 -0.93 7.03
CA ASP A 114 -16.82 -1.31 6.76
C ASP A 114 -17.78 -0.71 7.79
N THR A 115 -17.35 -0.64 9.05
CA THR A 115 -18.15 -0.06 10.12
C THR A 115 -18.21 1.48 10.01
N VAL A 116 -17.07 2.11 9.78
CA VAL A 116 -16.97 3.59 9.73
C VAL A 116 -17.55 4.15 8.43
N TRP A 117 -17.47 3.38 7.33
CA TRP A 117 -17.85 3.84 6.01
C TRP A 117 -18.60 2.76 5.20
N PRO A 118 -19.83 2.39 5.60
CA PRO A 118 -20.55 1.22 5.04
C PRO A 118 -20.74 1.25 3.52
N TYR A 119 -20.83 2.44 2.90
CA TYR A 119 -20.98 2.52 1.44
C TYR A 119 -19.74 2.06 0.66
N LEU A 120 -18.56 1.97 1.30
CA LEU A 120 -17.37 1.39 0.67
C LEU A 120 -17.51 -0.11 0.38
N ILE A 121 -18.42 -0.80 1.06
CA ILE A 121 -18.64 -2.25 0.85
C ILE A 121 -18.95 -2.53 -0.63
N GLY A 122 -19.85 -1.73 -1.23
CA GLY A 122 -20.18 -1.84 -2.65
C GLY A 122 -19.08 -1.34 -3.61
N ALA A 123 -18.19 -0.50 -3.13
CA ALA A 123 -17.10 0.06 -3.92
C ALA A 123 -15.81 -0.80 -3.89
N LYS A 124 -15.74 -1.83 -3.03
CA LYS A 124 -14.57 -2.73 -2.99
C LYS A 124 -14.38 -3.44 -4.33
N VAL A 125 -13.13 -3.53 -4.78
CA VAL A 125 -12.81 -4.28 -5.99
C VAL A 125 -13.17 -5.76 -5.82
N PRO A 126 -13.96 -6.36 -6.74
CA PRO A 126 -14.38 -7.76 -6.66
C PRO A 126 -13.20 -8.74 -6.60
N THR A 127 -13.44 -9.94 -6.06
CA THR A 127 -12.41 -10.96 -5.92
C THR A 127 -11.92 -11.45 -7.27
N GLU A 128 -12.84 -11.69 -8.19
CA GLU A 128 -12.56 -12.14 -9.55
C GLU A 128 -13.02 -11.08 -10.55
N PHE A 129 -12.18 -10.77 -11.50
CA PHE A 129 -12.47 -9.77 -12.54
C PHE A 129 -11.61 -10.00 -13.79
N SER A 130 -12.08 -9.50 -14.93
CA SER A 130 -11.26 -9.20 -16.10
C SER A 130 -10.85 -7.73 -16.08
N PRO A 131 -9.84 -7.31 -16.88
CA PRO A 131 -9.49 -5.90 -17.01
C PRO A 131 -10.67 -5.01 -17.38
N GLU A 132 -11.61 -5.54 -18.18
CA GLU A 132 -12.83 -4.85 -18.57
C GLU A 132 -13.77 -4.66 -17.38
N ALA A 133 -14.08 -5.76 -16.67
CA ALA A 133 -14.93 -5.73 -15.49
C ALA A 133 -14.35 -4.83 -14.38
N PHE A 134 -13.03 -4.76 -14.25
CA PHE A 134 -12.37 -3.86 -13.33
C PHE A 134 -12.63 -2.38 -13.70
N ILE A 135 -12.45 -2.02 -14.98
CA ILE A 135 -12.72 -0.63 -15.42
C ILE A 135 -14.21 -0.30 -15.35
N GLU A 136 -15.10 -1.24 -15.66
CA GLU A 136 -16.55 -1.09 -15.46
C GLU A 136 -16.86 -0.82 -13.99
N HIS A 137 -16.29 -1.61 -13.06
CA HIS A 137 -16.45 -1.39 -11.64
C HIS A 137 -15.95 0.00 -11.23
N MET A 138 -14.74 0.39 -11.67
CA MET A 138 -14.18 1.71 -11.41
C MET A 138 -15.00 2.86 -12.03
N SER A 139 -15.69 2.65 -13.14
CA SER A 139 -16.57 3.68 -13.72
C SER A 139 -17.80 3.96 -12.87
N ASN A 140 -18.28 2.95 -12.17
CA ASN A 140 -19.41 3.05 -11.25
C ASN A 140 -18.97 3.51 -9.83
N HIS A 141 -17.74 3.20 -9.46
CA HIS A 141 -17.16 3.49 -8.13
C HIS A 141 -15.77 4.07 -8.31
N GLN A 142 -15.66 5.37 -8.58
CA GLN A 142 -14.38 6.00 -8.92
C GLN A 142 -13.37 6.01 -7.76
N HIS A 143 -13.87 5.90 -6.52
CA HIS A 143 -13.08 5.81 -5.30
C HIS A 143 -13.21 4.41 -4.71
N CYS A 144 -12.22 3.56 -4.96
CA CYS A 144 -12.26 2.13 -4.61
C CYS A 144 -11.17 1.73 -3.63
N PRO A 145 -11.49 1.01 -2.54
CA PRO A 145 -10.55 0.20 -1.81
C PRO A 145 -10.35 -1.16 -2.50
N TRP A 146 -9.11 -1.62 -2.57
CA TRP A 146 -8.77 -2.95 -3.06
C TRP A 146 -7.97 -3.71 -2.00
N ILE A 147 -8.67 -4.46 -1.19
CA ILE A 147 -8.10 -5.23 -0.09
C ILE A 147 -7.95 -6.69 -0.53
N ARG A 148 -6.78 -7.30 -0.28
CA ARG A 148 -6.49 -8.71 -0.57
C ARG A 148 -5.63 -9.30 0.52
N ASP A 149 -6.15 -10.31 1.20
CA ASP A 149 -5.38 -11.08 2.19
C ASP A 149 -4.33 -11.99 1.52
N GLU A 150 -4.62 -12.49 0.31
CA GLU A 150 -3.64 -13.26 -0.49
C GLU A 150 -3.51 -12.64 -1.90
N ALA A 151 -2.55 -11.74 -2.03
CA ALA A 151 -2.31 -11.02 -3.28
C ALA A 151 -1.56 -11.83 -4.34
N ALA A 152 -0.92 -12.94 -3.97
CA ALA A 152 -0.19 -13.79 -4.92
C ALA A 152 -1.08 -14.27 -6.07
N GLY A 153 -2.34 -14.58 -5.80
CA GLY A 153 -3.32 -14.95 -6.82
C GLY A 153 -3.53 -13.84 -7.85
N VAL A 154 -3.64 -12.59 -7.41
CA VAL A 154 -3.78 -11.42 -8.29
C VAL A 154 -2.52 -11.19 -9.10
N LEU A 155 -1.33 -11.26 -8.47
CA LEU A 155 -0.04 -11.12 -9.17
C LEU A 155 0.14 -12.21 -10.23
N SER A 156 -0.21 -13.48 -9.91
CA SER A 156 -0.21 -14.58 -10.86
C SER A 156 -1.18 -14.35 -12.02
N LEU A 157 -2.38 -13.84 -11.72
CA LEU A 157 -3.39 -13.53 -12.73
C LEU A 157 -2.87 -12.46 -13.72
N MET A 158 -2.15 -11.46 -13.24
CA MET A 158 -1.58 -10.40 -14.07
C MET A 158 -0.52 -10.87 -15.07
N LYS A 159 -0.02 -12.11 -14.94
CA LYS A 159 0.89 -12.73 -15.92
C LYS A 159 0.16 -13.37 -17.12
N LYS A 160 -1.17 -13.50 -17.06
CA LYS A 160 -1.96 -14.09 -18.14
C LYS A 160 -2.10 -13.12 -19.31
N ASP A 161 -2.14 -13.64 -20.53
CA ASP A 161 -2.19 -12.84 -21.76
C ASP A 161 -3.38 -11.86 -21.80
N TYR A 162 -4.55 -12.28 -21.30
CA TYR A 162 -5.73 -11.41 -21.28
C TYR A 162 -5.62 -10.24 -20.28
N MET A 163 -4.68 -10.30 -19.33
CA MET A 163 -4.36 -9.23 -18.38
C MET A 163 -3.27 -8.27 -18.89
N ARG A 164 -2.82 -8.46 -20.13
CA ARG A 164 -1.76 -7.64 -20.71
C ARG A 164 -2.14 -6.13 -20.67
N GLY A 165 -1.23 -5.32 -20.15
CA GLY A 165 -1.45 -3.87 -19.97
C GLY A 165 -2.26 -3.50 -18.71
N PHE A 166 -2.70 -4.47 -17.91
CA PHE A 166 -3.42 -4.16 -16.68
C PHE A 166 -2.54 -3.48 -15.63
N LYS A 167 -1.25 -3.86 -15.53
CA LYS A 167 -0.28 -3.16 -14.66
C LYS A 167 -0.13 -1.68 -15.05
N ASP A 168 -0.11 -1.36 -16.35
CA ASP A 168 -0.07 0.03 -16.84
C ASP A 168 -1.33 0.80 -16.43
N THR A 169 -2.50 0.13 -16.49
CA THR A 169 -3.75 0.70 -16.00
C THR A 169 -3.66 1.05 -14.50
N LEU A 170 -3.14 0.14 -13.68
CA LEU A 170 -2.96 0.37 -12.25
C LEU A 170 -1.97 1.51 -11.96
N MET A 171 -0.89 1.61 -12.73
CA MET A 171 0.06 2.73 -12.62
C MET A 171 -0.59 4.08 -12.95
N ASN A 172 -1.44 4.13 -13.97
CA ASN A 172 -2.19 5.35 -14.30
C ASN A 172 -3.22 5.70 -13.21
N LEU A 173 -3.89 4.71 -12.64
CA LEU A 173 -4.83 4.92 -11.53
C LEU A 173 -4.14 5.37 -10.25
N TYR A 174 -2.91 4.90 -10.00
CA TYR A 174 -2.08 5.42 -8.91
C TYR A 174 -1.79 6.92 -9.06
N ASP A 175 -1.51 7.34 -10.28
CA ASP A 175 -1.29 8.75 -10.61
C ASP A 175 -2.62 9.55 -10.70
N CYS A 176 -3.75 8.95 -10.32
CA CYS A 176 -5.10 9.50 -10.41
C CYS A 176 -5.45 10.04 -11.81
N ARG A 177 -4.90 9.42 -12.86
CA ARG A 177 -5.17 9.82 -14.25
C ARG A 177 -6.49 9.24 -14.72
N PRO A 178 -7.37 10.04 -15.35
CA PRO A 178 -8.59 9.54 -15.97
C PRO A 178 -8.33 8.37 -16.91
N GLN A 179 -9.25 7.41 -16.93
CA GLN A 179 -9.18 6.24 -17.80
C GLN A 179 -10.43 6.19 -18.67
N HIS A 180 -10.22 5.88 -19.94
CA HIS A 180 -11.31 5.65 -20.88
C HIS A 180 -11.04 4.34 -21.61
N ARG A 181 -12.01 3.44 -21.58
CA ARG A 181 -11.93 2.15 -22.26
C ARG A 181 -13.19 1.88 -23.06
N GLN A 182 -12.99 1.70 -24.34
CA GLN A 182 -14.05 1.27 -25.24
C GLN A 182 -13.88 -0.23 -25.53
N LEU A 183 -14.88 -1.02 -25.19
CA LEU A 183 -14.90 -2.44 -25.54
C LEU A 183 -15.21 -2.61 -27.02
N ARG A 184 -14.54 -3.58 -27.66
CA ARG A 184 -14.90 -3.98 -29.02
C ARG A 184 -16.34 -4.46 -29.02
N THR A 185 -17.15 -3.91 -29.92
CA THR A 185 -18.58 -4.19 -30.03
C THR A 185 -18.82 -5.69 -30.07
N SER A 186 -19.35 -6.26 -29.01
CA SER A 186 -19.91 -7.60 -29.08
C SER A 186 -21.26 -7.50 -29.81
N GLN A 187 -21.62 -8.52 -30.58
CA GLN A 187 -22.91 -8.56 -31.31
C GLN A 187 -24.16 -8.58 -30.40
N ARG A 188 -23.99 -8.45 -29.07
CA ARG A 188 -25.07 -8.33 -28.10
C ARG A 188 -25.57 -6.89 -28.08
N LYS A 189 -26.66 -6.65 -28.75
CA LYS A 189 -27.44 -5.40 -28.64
C LYS A 189 -27.76 -5.14 -27.16
N ASN A 190 -27.46 -3.94 -26.65
CA ASN A 190 -27.73 -3.41 -25.32
C ASN A 190 -26.64 -3.59 -24.25
N THR A 191 -25.39 -3.86 -24.59
CA THR A 191 -24.33 -3.84 -23.58
C THR A 191 -23.58 -2.50 -23.67
N GLN A 192 -23.41 -1.82 -22.54
CA GLN A 192 -22.54 -0.65 -22.46
C GLN A 192 -21.12 -1.04 -22.90
N THR A 193 -20.58 -0.31 -23.87
CA THR A 193 -19.27 -0.60 -24.45
C THR A 193 -18.23 0.47 -24.15
N ASP A 194 -18.65 1.54 -23.49
CA ASP A 194 -17.84 2.72 -23.21
C ASP A 194 -17.83 2.99 -21.69
N PHE A 195 -16.66 2.84 -21.07
CA PHE A 195 -16.45 3.04 -19.63
C PHE A 195 -15.48 4.17 -19.40
N LYS A 196 -15.87 5.12 -18.55
CA LYS A 196 -15.09 6.29 -18.19
C LYS A 196 -14.85 6.33 -16.69
N VAL A 197 -13.61 6.49 -16.30
CA VAL A 197 -13.20 6.77 -14.93
C VAL A 197 -12.56 8.16 -14.93
N ASP A 198 -13.38 9.18 -14.66
CA ASP A 198 -12.96 10.59 -14.82
C ASP A 198 -12.17 11.08 -13.59
N ASP A 199 -12.50 10.57 -12.41
CA ASP A 199 -11.89 10.99 -11.15
C ASP A 199 -11.40 9.80 -10.31
N PRO A 200 -10.45 8.98 -10.81
CA PRO A 200 -10.02 7.77 -10.12
C PRO A 200 -9.31 8.06 -8.79
N TYR A 201 -9.64 7.25 -7.78
CA TYR A 201 -8.97 7.23 -6.49
C TYR A 201 -8.91 5.80 -5.96
N LEU A 202 -7.94 5.04 -6.45
CA LEU A 202 -7.73 3.64 -6.08
C LEU A 202 -6.74 3.55 -4.93
N ASN A 203 -7.10 2.81 -3.89
CA ASN A 203 -6.22 2.45 -2.78
C ASN A 203 -6.10 0.93 -2.71
N MET A 204 -4.89 0.42 -2.51
CA MET A 204 -4.61 -1.02 -2.41
C MET A 204 -4.01 -1.36 -1.06
N PHE A 205 -4.52 -2.40 -0.43
CA PHE A 205 -3.96 -2.99 0.78
C PHE A 205 -3.88 -4.50 0.60
N TRP A 206 -2.70 -4.97 0.25
CA TRP A 206 -2.45 -6.35 -0.12
C TRP A 206 -1.57 -7.06 0.90
N ALA A 207 -1.88 -8.30 1.19
CA ALA A 207 -1.06 -9.16 2.03
C ALA A 207 -0.63 -10.39 1.22
N THR A 208 0.60 -10.84 1.41
CA THR A 208 1.07 -12.11 0.85
C THR A 208 2.31 -12.60 1.61
N THR A 209 2.79 -13.79 1.28
CA THR A 209 4.07 -14.28 1.80
C THR A 209 5.23 -13.81 0.90
N GLU A 210 6.42 -13.73 1.47
CA GLU A 210 7.64 -13.39 0.74
C GLU A 210 7.89 -14.35 -0.42
N ALA A 211 7.78 -15.66 -0.17
CA ALA A 211 7.97 -16.68 -1.19
C ALA A 211 6.95 -16.55 -2.32
N SER A 212 5.66 -16.37 -1.98
CA SER A 212 4.61 -16.20 -2.99
C SER A 212 4.75 -14.89 -3.75
N PHE A 213 5.20 -13.82 -3.10
CA PHE A 213 5.50 -12.55 -3.76
C PHE A 213 6.64 -12.72 -4.77
N GLY A 214 7.78 -13.28 -4.34
CA GLY A 214 8.94 -13.51 -5.22
C GLY A 214 8.60 -14.41 -6.43
N ALA A 215 7.85 -15.50 -6.22
CA ALA A 215 7.42 -16.38 -7.28
C ALA A 215 6.48 -15.73 -8.32
N ASN A 216 5.74 -14.70 -7.92
CA ASN A 216 4.73 -14.04 -8.75
C ASN A 216 5.12 -12.64 -9.26
N THR A 217 6.31 -12.16 -8.93
CA THR A 217 6.86 -10.90 -9.46
C THR A 217 8.07 -11.17 -10.34
N GLU A 218 8.36 -10.24 -11.24
CA GLU A 218 9.45 -10.32 -12.19
C GLU A 218 10.30 -9.04 -12.15
N GLN A 219 11.54 -9.14 -12.63
CA GLN A 219 12.43 -7.99 -12.75
C GLN A 219 11.76 -6.82 -13.49
N ASN A 220 10.99 -7.13 -14.52
CA ASN A 220 10.29 -6.13 -15.31
C ASN A 220 9.24 -5.35 -14.49
N ASP A 221 8.67 -5.93 -13.43
CA ASP A 221 7.71 -5.25 -12.56
C ASP A 221 8.38 -4.10 -11.77
N THR A 222 9.65 -4.26 -11.45
CA THR A 222 10.47 -3.20 -10.86
C THR A 222 10.90 -2.18 -11.91
N LEU A 223 11.39 -2.65 -13.06
CA LEU A 223 11.90 -1.79 -14.13
C LEU A 223 10.80 -0.92 -14.76
N SER A 224 9.58 -1.45 -14.89
CA SER A 224 8.42 -0.71 -15.38
C SER A 224 7.90 0.35 -14.40
N GLY A 225 8.34 0.30 -13.14
CA GLY A 225 7.87 1.18 -12.07
C GLY A 225 6.55 0.73 -11.42
N PHE A 226 6.03 -0.46 -11.76
CA PHE A 226 4.81 -0.99 -11.12
C PHE A 226 5.03 -1.19 -9.62
N LEU A 227 6.05 -1.96 -9.23
CA LEU A 227 6.36 -2.22 -7.82
C LEU A 227 6.85 -0.97 -7.08
N ALA A 228 7.46 -0.02 -7.77
CA ALA A 228 7.91 1.22 -7.16
C ALA A 228 6.78 2.11 -6.62
N ARG A 229 5.53 1.83 -7.00
CA ARG A 229 4.35 2.53 -6.50
C ARG A 229 3.81 1.96 -5.20
N PHE A 230 4.34 0.82 -4.75
CA PHE A 230 3.91 0.19 -3.51
C PHE A 230 4.77 0.57 -2.33
N LEU A 231 4.14 0.75 -1.19
CA LEU A 231 4.77 0.74 0.12
C LEU A 231 4.87 -0.71 0.60
N PHE A 232 6.08 -1.14 0.90
CA PHE A 232 6.33 -2.48 1.40
C PHE A 232 6.50 -2.45 2.91
N PHE A 233 5.69 -3.24 3.61
CA PHE A 233 5.82 -3.49 5.04
C PHE A 233 6.30 -4.91 5.24
N PHE A 234 7.55 -5.03 5.58
CA PHE A 234 8.24 -6.28 5.72
C PHE A 234 8.97 -6.32 7.07
N PRO A 235 8.27 -6.66 8.16
CA PRO A 235 8.87 -6.72 9.48
C PRO A 235 9.94 -7.81 9.54
N GLN A 236 11.13 -7.42 9.98
CA GLN A 236 12.27 -8.30 10.10
C GLN A 236 12.43 -8.81 11.54
N GLY A 237 13.05 -9.96 11.66
CA GLY A 237 13.37 -10.54 12.96
C GLY A 237 12.30 -11.48 13.51
N LYS A 238 12.60 -12.02 14.69
CA LYS A 238 11.70 -12.92 15.39
C LYS A 238 10.59 -12.12 16.07
N LYS A 239 9.39 -12.67 16.04
CA LYS A 239 8.30 -12.19 16.84
C LYS A 239 8.71 -12.29 18.33
N ASN A 240 8.60 -11.19 19.04
CA ASN A 240 8.99 -11.10 20.45
C ASN A 240 7.81 -11.18 21.41
N ARG A 241 6.59 -11.36 20.88
CA ARG A 241 5.35 -11.43 21.65
C ARG A 241 4.43 -12.52 21.11
N TRP A 242 3.78 -13.21 22.02
CA TRP A 242 2.74 -14.20 21.76
C TRP A 242 1.57 -13.93 22.69
N LEU A 243 0.37 -13.83 22.14
CA LEU A 243 -0.84 -13.75 22.94
C LEU A 243 -1.29 -15.19 23.28
N PRO A 244 -1.56 -15.48 24.56
CA PRO A 244 -2.17 -16.74 24.95
C PRO A 244 -3.60 -16.82 24.37
N LEU A 245 -4.02 -18.04 24.04
CA LEU A 245 -5.42 -18.32 23.71
C LEU A 245 -6.17 -18.44 25.05
N GLU A 246 -6.73 -17.33 25.50
CA GLU A 246 -7.58 -17.30 26.70
C GLU A 246 -9.05 -17.36 26.25
N GLU A 247 -9.77 -18.38 26.70
CA GLU A 247 -11.21 -18.46 26.50
C GLU A 247 -11.90 -17.34 27.29
N GLY A 248 -12.73 -16.55 26.63
CA GLY A 248 -13.62 -15.58 27.27
C GLY A 248 -13.03 -14.25 27.67
N THR A 249 -11.78 -13.94 27.38
CA THR A 249 -11.31 -12.56 27.45
C THR A 249 -11.90 -11.78 26.29
N SER A 250 -13.00 -11.10 26.54
CA SER A 250 -13.45 -10.03 25.65
C SER A 250 -12.35 -8.97 25.62
N TRP A 251 -11.57 -8.95 24.55
CA TRP A 251 -10.75 -7.83 24.23
C TRP A 251 -11.55 -6.54 24.40
N ASN A 252 -10.88 -5.47 24.73
CA ASN A 252 -11.51 -4.24 25.15
C ASN A 252 -12.35 -3.62 24.02
N SER A 253 -13.60 -4.05 23.88
CA SER A 253 -14.57 -3.52 22.91
C SER A 253 -14.76 -2.02 23.05
N ALA A 254 -14.55 -1.45 24.24
CA ALA A 254 -14.59 -0.04 24.48
C ALA A 254 -13.43 0.68 23.77
N PHE A 255 -12.24 0.09 23.75
CA PHE A 255 -11.10 0.67 23.03
C PHE A 255 -11.31 0.62 21.52
N GLU A 256 -11.88 -0.47 20.98
CA GLU A 256 -12.28 -0.55 19.56
C GLU A 256 -13.26 0.56 19.21
N GLY A 257 -14.27 0.79 20.04
CA GLY A 257 -15.23 1.88 19.87
C GLY A 257 -14.55 3.25 19.76
N VAL A 258 -13.60 3.54 20.63
CA VAL A 258 -12.83 4.81 20.59
C VAL A 258 -12.08 4.98 19.26
N ILE A 259 -11.47 3.90 18.74
CA ILE A 259 -10.76 3.94 17.47
C ILE A 259 -11.72 4.21 16.31
N TYR A 260 -12.86 3.55 16.29
CA TYR A 260 -13.90 3.72 15.27
C TYR A 260 -14.51 5.12 15.31
N GLU A 261 -14.79 5.65 16.50
CA GLU A 261 -15.27 7.02 16.67
C GLU A 261 -14.26 8.05 16.19
N GLN A 262 -12.97 7.86 16.49
CA GLN A 262 -11.92 8.77 16.04
C GLN A 262 -11.82 8.77 14.52
N LEU A 263 -11.80 7.60 13.86
CA LEU A 263 -11.75 7.52 12.40
C LEU A 263 -13.02 8.10 11.77
N SER A 264 -14.19 7.82 12.34
CA SER A 264 -15.47 8.39 11.89
C SER A 264 -15.49 9.90 12.00
N GLY A 265 -14.95 10.46 13.09
CA GLY A 265 -14.80 11.89 13.26
C GLY A 265 -13.91 12.53 12.20
N ILE A 266 -12.77 11.90 11.88
CA ILE A 266 -11.88 12.33 10.80
C ILE A 266 -12.63 12.24 9.43
N ALA A 267 -13.31 11.13 9.17
CA ALA A 267 -14.08 10.91 7.94
C ALA A 267 -15.15 12.00 7.74
N THR A 268 -15.86 12.34 8.81
CA THR A 268 -16.89 13.39 8.79
C THR A 268 -16.27 14.75 8.48
N LYS A 269 -15.20 15.13 9.16
CA LYS A 269 -14.51 16.39 8.90
C LYS A 269 -14.02 16.50 7.45
N VAL A 270 -13.42 15.44 6.92
CA VAL A 270 -12.94 15.42 5.52
C VAL A 270 -14.10 15.48 4.53
N ARG A 271 -15.17 14.73 4.77
CA ARG A 271 -16.37 14.74 3.92
C ARG A 271 -16.98 16.14 3.84
N ASP A 272 -17.04 16.83 4.97
CA ASP A 272 -17.67 18.14 5.10
C ASP A 272 -16.80 19.29 4.58
N LEU A 273 -15.58 19.03 4.12
CA LEU A 273 -14.76 20.00 3.39
C LEU A 273 -15.50 20.48 2.13
N PRO A 274 -15.65 21.80 1.93
CA PRO A 274 -16.41 22.33 0.79
C PRO A 274 -15.75 22.04 -0.54
N GLU A 275 -14.41 22.00 -0.58
CA GLU A 275 -13.60 21.80 -1.76
C GLU A 275 -12.41 20.88 -1.45
N CYS A 276 -11.66 20.48 -2.50
CA CYS A 276 -10.41 19.78 -2.33
C CYS A 276 -9.35 20.71 -1.74
N VAL A 277 -8.90 20.42 -0.52
CA VAL A 277 -7.90 21.20 0.20
C VAL A 277 -6.52 20.98 -0.38
N SER A 278 -5.84 22.06 -0.72
CA SER A 278 -4.45 22.05 -1.15
C SER A 278 -3.52 22.26 0.04
N LEU A 279 -2.66 21.29 0.29
CA LEU A 279 -1.61 21.40 1.29
C LEU A 279 -0.33 21.92 0.64
N HIS A 280 0.37 22.75 1.38
CA HIS A 280 1.66 23.31 0.98
C HIS A 280 2.71 22.97 2.03
N LEU A 281 3.91 22.60 1.58
CA LEU A 281 5.03 22.41 2.49
C LEU A 281 5.47 23.77 3.05
N SER A 282 5.74 23.81 4.35
CA SER A 282 6.38 25.00 4.94
C SER A 282 7.78 25.19 4.32
N PRO A 283 8.33 26.42 4.35
CA PRO A 283 9.69 26.65 3.87
C PRO A 283 10.74 25.73 4.53
N GLU A 284 10.61 25.47 5.82
CA GLU A 284 11.49 24.59 6.60
C GLU A 284 11.36 23.13 6.14
N SER A 285 10.11 22.66 5.99
CA SER A 285 9.83 21.30 5.50
C SER A 285 10.37 21.10 4.08
N ASN A 286 10.22 22.11 3.23
CA ASN A 286 10.74 22.05 1.86
C ASN A 286 12.26 22.04 1.82
N ALA A 287 12.92 22.84 2.69
CA ALA A 287 14.38 22.84 2.81
C ALA A 287 14.91 21.49 3.34
N TYR A 288 14.27 20.95 4.38
CA TYR A 288 14.60 19.63 4.93
C TYR A 288 14.46 18.54 3.84
N TRP A 289 13.37 18.57 3.11
CA TRP A 289 13.09 17.64 2.02
C TRP A 289 14.17 17.72 0.92
N ALA A 290 14.50 18.91 0.46
CA ALA A 290 15.51 19.11 -0.57
C ALA A 290 16.88 18.58 -0.14
N LYS A 291 17.27 18.83 1.12
CA LYS A 291 18.50 18.29 1.69
C LYS A 291 18.47 16.76 1.75
N TRP A 292 17.43 16.18 2.32
CA TRP A 292 17.27 14.73 2.41
C TRP A 292 17.34 14.05 1.03
N GLN A 293 16.66 14.64 0.05
CA GLN A 293 16.68 14.12 -1.32
C GLN A 293 18.10 14.13 -1.90
N LYS A 294 18.80 15.25 -1.74
CA LYS A 294 20.18 15.37 -2.20
C LYS A 294 21.11 14.36 -1.52
N ASP A 295 21.05 14.26 -0.20
CA ASP A 295 21.89 13.32 0.57
C ASP A 295 21.65 11.87 0.11
N ARG A 296 20.41 11.51 -0.23
CA ARG A 296 20.09 10.19 -0.78
C ARG A 296 20.63 9.99 -2.21
N GLU A 297 20.50 11.00 -3.07
CA GLU A 297 21.08 10.98 -4.42
C GLU A 297 22.59 10.77 -4.39
N ASP A 298 23.28 11.50 -3.52
CA ASP A 298 24.74 11.42 -3.38
C ASP A 298 25.14 10.02 -2.88
N GLN A 299 24.45 9.46 -1.87
CA GLN A 299 24.69 8.10 -1.37
C GLN A 299 24.50 7.04 -2.47
N TRP A 300 23.45 7.13 -3.27
CA TRP A 300 23.18 6.17 -4.33
C TRP A 300 24.16 6.28 -5.49
N THR A 301 24.57 7.50 -5.82
CA THR A 301 25.55 7.73 -6.87
C THR A 301 26.93 7.18 -6.46
N ALA A 302 27.28 7.28 -5.17
CA ALA A 302 28.54 6.79 -4.62
C ALA A 302 28.59 5.25 -4.48
N SER A 303 27.44 4.58 -4.34
CA SER A 303 27.40 3.13 -4.09
C SER A 303 27.82 2.27 -5.26
N ASN A 304 27.93 2.78 -6.48
CA ASN A 304 28.25 2.04 -7.71
C ASN A 304 27.40 0.77 -7.93
N ASP A 305 26.36 0.60 -7.13
CA ASP A 305 25.51 -0.58 -7.10
C ASP A 305 24.38 -0.42 -8.12
N ASN A 306 24.49 -1.13 -9.24
CA ASN A 306 23.43 -1.21 -10.26
C ASN A 306 22.29 -2.14 -9.82
N SER A 307 22.19 -2.43 -8.52
CA SER A 307 21.17 -3.30 -7.96
C SER A 307 19.75 -2.71 -8.09
N TYR A 308 18.78 -3.57 -7.91
CA TYR A 308 17.36 -3.25 -7.84
C TYR A 308 17.04 -2.06 -6.90
N MET A 309 17.83 -1.86 -5.84
CA MET A 309 17.67 -0.77 -4.89
C MET A 309 17.87 0.61 -5.53
N GLN A 310 18.72 0.76 -6.55
CA GLN A 310 18.85 2.03 -7.28
C GLN A 310 17.63 2.34 -8.13
N ILE A 311 17.04 1.32 -8.75
CA ILE A 311 15.82 1.47 -9.55
C ILE A 311 14.65 1.78 -8.62
N PHE A 312 14.53 1.05 -7.52
CA PHE A 312 13.57 1.31 -6.46
C PHE A 312 13.70 2.74 -5.92
N SER A 313 14.93 3.19 -5.68
CA SER A 313 15.18 4.52 -5.15
C SER A 313 14.96 5.66 -6.16
N ARG A 314 15.14 5.43 -7.47
CA ARG A 314 14.77 6.39 -8.51
C ARG A 314 13.27 6.60 -8.62
N GLU A 315 12.49 5.53 -8.59
CA GLU A 315 11.02 5.61 -8.58
C GLU A 315 10.49 6.06 -7.21
N PHE A 316 11.17 5.72 -6.11
CA PHE A 316 10.91 6.24 -4.78
C PHE A 316 11.01 7.78 -4.70
N ARG A 317 11.86 8.42 -5.53
CA ARG A 317 11.88 9.89 -5.68
C ARG A 317 10.60 10.44 -6.31
N LYS A 318 10.02 9.71 -7.26
CA LYS A 318 8.77 10.13 -7.93
C LYS A 318 7.55 9.85 -7.06
N THR A 319 7.58 8.78 -6.29
CA THR A 319 6.44 8.27 -5.53
C THR A 319 6.43 8.61 -4.05
N ASN A 320 7.59 8.90 -3.47
CA ASN A 320 7.80 9.44 -2.11
C ASN A 320 6.91 8.90 -0.99
N GLN A 321 7.39 7.87 -0.29
CA GLN A 321 6.82 7.44 0.98
C GLN A 321 6.67 8.60 1.99
N SER A 322 7.63 9.51 2.00
CA SER A 322 7.56 10.74 2.81
C SER A 322 6.46 11.72 2.38
N LYS A 323 5.99 11.71 1.12
CA LYS A 323 4.81 12.48 0.74
C LYS A 323 3.60 12.09 1.58
N TYR A 324 3.40 10.79 1.76
CA TYR A 324 2.24 10.28 2.47
C TYR A 324 2.32 10.48 3.97
N LEU A 325 3.46 10.18 4.58
CA LEU A 325 3.67 10.40 6.01
C LEU A 325 3.52 11.88 6.37
N TYR A 326 4.06 12.79 5.55
CA TYR A 326 3.95 14.23 5.78
C TYR A 326 2.53 14.76 5.51
N THR A 327 1.91 14.32 4.41
CA THR A 327 0.55 14.74 4.04
C THR A 327 -0.46 14.29 5.08
N ILE A 328 -0.40 13.03 5.46
CA ILE A 328 -1.31 12.45 6.46
C ILE A 328 -1.07 13.07 7.83
N ASN A 329 0.19 13.30 8.24
CA ASN A 329 0.50 14.00 9.48
C ASN A 329 -0.02 15.44 9.51
N THR A 330 0.17 16.19 8.43
CA THR A 330 -0.27 17.60 8.37
C THR A 330 -1.80 17.71 8.38
N ILE A 331 -2.49 16.80 7.70
CA ILE A 331 -3.94 16.74 7.66
C ILE A 331 -4.53 16.53 9.06
N ILE A 332 -3.92 15.65 9.84
CA ILE A 332 -4.47 15.20 11.12
C ILE A 332 -4.09 16.15 12.25
N LEU A 333 -2.95 16.85 12.15
CA LEU A 333 -2.55 17.86 13.13
C LEU A 333 -3.31 19.19 12.95
N SER A 334 -3.89 19.44 11.76
CA SER A 334 -4.68 20.63 11.47
C SER A 334 -6.21 20.42 11.57
N ALA A 335 -6.66 19.19 11.74
CA ALA A 335 -8.05 18.79 11.95
C ALA A 335 -8.34 18.46 13.41
#